data_ac4ecbd9e0ca44b5f358a7304ecd0a40
#
_entry.id   ac4ecbd9e0ca44b5f358a7304ecd0a40
#
_cell.length_a   1.000
_cell.length_b   1.000
_cell.length_c   1.000
_cell.angle_alpha   90.00
_cell.angle_beta   90.00
_cell.angle_gamma   90.00
#
_symmetry.space_group_name_H-M   'P 1'
#
loop_
_entity.id
_entity.type
_entity.pdbx_description
1 polymer ?
#
loop_
_entity_poly.entity_id
_entity_poly.type
_entity_poly.pdbx_seq_one_letter_code
_entity_poly.pdbx_strand_id
1 'polypeptide(L)'
;MLRLTDGEFLEFVKYMRNNYGIDLSKKRILIEGRLSNAIDKRGMSSFSQYLESVKSNSKEEITMLVNKLTTNYTYFYREESHFEYLREVILPREEKENKSKLLNIWSAGCSSGEEPYTIAMVLDDFFKIGINQWKIHINATDISEKVLSKAREGIYSQESIKKLPDSEKQI
;
A
#
# COMPACT_ATOMS: atom_id res chain seq x y z
N MET A 1 20.11 -21.55 -6.50
CA MET A 1 19.54 -20.37 -5.84
C MET A 1 20.70 -19.46 -5.42
N LEU A 2 20.74 -18.26 -5.95
CA LEU A 2 21.77 -17.27 -5.63
C LEU A 2 21.68 -16.91 -4.14
N ARG A 3 22.84 -16.81 -3.49
CA ARG A 3 22.93 -16.38 -2.09
C ARG A 3 23.41 -14.93 -2.03
N LEU A 4 22.81 -14.16 -1.15
CA LEU A 4 23.14 -12.77 -0.91
C LEU A 4 24.35 -12.70 0.05
N THR A 5 25.46 -12.13 -0.37
CA THR A 5 26.62 -11.87 0.49
C THR A 5 26.33 -10.74 1.48
N ASP A 6 27.16 -10.60 2.52
CA ASP A 6 26.97 -9.52 3.51
C ASP A 6 27.17 -8.13 2.88
N GLY A 7 28.13 -8.01 1.98
CA GLY A 7 28.38 -6.75 1.24
C GLY A 7 27.18 -6.37 0.37
N GLU A 8 26.67 -7.29 -0.43
CA GLU A 8 25.48 -7.07 -1.27
C GLU A 8 24.24 -6.72 -0.43
N PHE A 9 24.04 -7.42 0.70
CA PHE A 9 22.94 -7.11 1.60
C PHE A 9 22.99 -5.67 2.11
N LEU A 10 24.15 -5.22 2.57
CA LEU A 10 24.34 -3.85 3.06
C LEU A 10 24.11 -2.81 1.95
N GLU A 11 24.53 -3.10 0.72
CA GLU A 11 24.25 -2.23 -0.42
C GLU A 11 22.75 -2.12 -0.73
N PHE A 12 22.01 -3.23 -0.74
CA PHE A 12 20.56 -3.22 -0.92
C PHE A 12 19.86 -2.43 0.19
N VAL A 13 20.22 -2.65 1.46
CA VAL A 13 19.66 -1.91 2.60
C VAL A 13 19.90 -0.40 2.43
N LYS A 14 21.13 -0.01 2.11
CA LYS A 14 21.50 1.39 1.89
C LYS A 14 20.75 2.00 0.71
N TYR A 15 20.67 1.28 -0.41
CA TYR A 15 19.98 1.75 -1.60
C TYR A 15 18.47 1.97 -1.34
N MET A 16 17.80 0.98 -0.76
CA MET A 16 16.36 1.06 -0.48
C MET A 16 16.03 2.13 0.55
N ARG A 17 16.85 2.29 1.59
CA ARG A 17 16.67 3.32 2.59
C ARG A 17 16.85 4.73 2.03
N ASN A 18 17.92 4.95 1.25
CA ASN A 18 18.25 6.28 0.74
C ASN A 18 17.32 6.77 -0.37
N ASN A 19 16.82 5.86 -1.22
CA ASN A 19 16.00 6.23 -2.37
C ASN A 19 14.49 6.12 -2.10
N TYR A 20 14.08 5.25 -1.17
CA TYR A 20 12.65 4.93 -0.96
C TYR A 20 12.23 5.00 0.51
N GLY A 21 13.13 5.30 1.45
CA GLY A 21 12.82 5.32 2.88
C GLY A 21 12.50 3.93 3.48
N ILE A 22 12.76 2.85 2.74
CA ILE A 22 12.41 1.49 3.15
C ILE A 22 13.57 0.86 3.91
N ASP A 23 13.35 0.54 5.20
CA ASP A 23 14.33 -0.17 6.03
C ASP A 23 14.20 -1.69 5.87
N LEU A 24 15.19 -2.29 5.23
CA LEU A 24 15.33 -3.73 5.04
C LEU A 24 16.43 -4.37 5.89
N SER A 25 16.96 -3.65 6.89
CA SER A 25 18.09 -4.10 7.71
C SER A 25 17.89 -5.46 8.41
N LYS A 26 16.64 -5.86 8.65
CA LYS A 26 16.26 -7.14 9.26
C LYS A 26 15.58 -8.11 8.26
N LYS A 27 15.68 -7.84 6.96
CA LYS A 27 14.88 -8.53 5.92
C LYS A 27 15.73 -9.28 4.89
N ARG A 28 16.92 -9.78 5.28
CA ARG A 28 17.85 -10.50 4.39
C ARG A 28 17.17 -11.66 3.65
N ILE A 29 16.49 -12.53 4.39
CA ILE A 29 15.79 -13.70 3.82
C ILE A 29 14.72 -13.26 2.81
N LEU A 30 14.04 -12.15 3.08
CA LEU A 30 13.04 -11.59 2.18
C LEU A 30 13.68 -11.11 0.86
N ILE A 31 14.79 -10.39 0.92
CA ILE A 31 15.53 -9.93 -0.27
C ILE A 31 15.97 -11.13 -1.09
N GLU A 32 16.66 -12.09 -0.46
CA GLU A 32 17.18 -13.29 -1.11
C GLU A 32 16.06 -14.10 -1.77
N GLY A 33 15.00 -14.41 -1.03
CA GLY A 33 13.89 -15.22 -1.52
C GLY A 33 13.07 -14.55 -2.63
N ARG A 34 12.91 -13.23 -2.58
CA ARG A 34 12.10 -12.53 -3.58
C ARG A 34 12.86 -12.14 -4.86
N LEU A 35 14.17 -11.96 -4.79
CA LEU A 35 14.98 -11.51 -5.92
C LEU A 35 15.73 -12.62 -6.64
N SER A 36 16.16 -13.71 -5.97
CA SER A 36 16.98 -14.78 -6.59
C SER A 36 16.41 -15.26 -7.92
N ASN A 37 15.14 -15.65 -7.96
CA ASN A 37 14.50 -16.14 -9.19
C ASN A 37 14.40 -15.06 -10.29
N ALA A 38 14.32 -13.79 -9.91
CA ALA A 38 14.24 -12.70 -10.88
C ALA A 38 15.62 -12.39 -11.48
N ILE A 39 16.67 -12.53 -10.68
CA ILE A 39 18.08 -12.38 -11.08
C ILE A 39 18.45 -13.52 -12.03
N ASP A 40 18.16 -14.77 -11.66
CA ASP A 40 18.41 -15.97 -12.48
C ASP A 40 17.71 -15.88 -13.84
N LYS A 41 16.44 -15.47 -13.88
CA LYS A 41 15.67 -15.33 -15.14
C LYS A 41 16.25 -14.27 -16.09
N ARG A 42 17.04 -13.33 -15.57
CA ARG A 42 17.75 -12.30 -16.35
C ARG A 42 19.14 -12.75 -16.80
N GLY A 43 19.55 -13.96 -16.46
CA GLY A 43 20.89 -14.45 -16.74
C GLY A 43 21.98 -13.74 -15.93
N MET A 44 21.62 -13.06 -14.84
CA MET A 44 22.56 -12.39 -13.96
C MET A 44 23.12 -13.36 -12.92
N SER A 45 24.40 -13.22 -12.58
CA SER A 45 25.12 -14.16 -11.72
C SER A 45 25.24 -13.71 -10.26
N SER A 46 24.85 -12.47 -9.93
CA SER A 46 24.98 -11.91 -8.57
C SER A 46 23.93 -10.85 -8.27
N PHE A 47 23.70 -10.61 -6.99
CA PHE A 47 22.87 -9.51 -6.51
C PHE A 47 23.48 -8.14 -6.81
N SER A 48 24.82 -8.03 -6.78
CA SER A 48 25.51 -6.79 -7.17
C SER A 48 25.25 -6.43 -8.62
N GLN A 49 25.36 -7.39 -9.54
CA GLN A 49 25.07 -7.16 -10.96
C GLN A 49 23.62 -6.67 -11.18
N TYR A 50 22.67 -7.24 -10.46
CA TYR A 50 21.29 -6.79 -10.50
C TYR A 50 21.12 -5.38 -9.94
N LEU A 51 21.76 -5.07 -8.81
CA LEU A 51 21.68 -3.73 -8.21
C LEU A 51 22.30 -2.66 -9.12
N GLU A 52 23.37 -2.97 -9.82
CA GLU A 52 23.96 -2.06 -10.82
C GLU A 52 22.98 -1.80 -11.99
N SER A 53 22.28 -2.82 -12.46
CA SER A 53 21.24 -2.63 -13.49
C SER A 53 20.11 -1.73 -13.01
N VAL A 54 19.70 -1.85 -11.75
CA VAL A 54 18.71 -0.96 -11.13
C VAL A 54 19.24 0.47 -11.02
N LYS A 55 20.50 0.66 -10.61
CA LYS A 55 21.14 1.99 -10.48
C LYS A 55 21.31 2.69 -11.83
N SER A 56 21.42 1.95 -12.92
CA SER A 56 21.51 2.53 -14.27
C SER A 56 20.21 3.18 -14.78
N ASN A 57 19.20 3.30 -13.91
CA ASN A 57 17.94 4.02 -14.14
C ASN A 57 16.96 3.43 -15.18
N SER A 58 16.94 2.12 -15.36
CA SER A 58 15.79 1.50 -16.00
C SER A 58 14.57 1.64 -15.07
N LYS A 59 13.60 2.46 -15.46
CA LYS A 59 12.34 2.64 -14.71
C LYS A 59 11.65 1.29 -14.43
N GLU A 60 11.76 0.35 -15.34
CA GLU A 60 11.20 -1.00 -15.23
C GLU A 60 11.88 -1.80 -14.12
N GLU A 61 13.22 -1.77 -14.04
CA GLU A 61 13.97 -2.48 -13.01
C GLU A 61 13.72 -1.91 -11.62
N ILE A 62 13.66 -0.59 -11.49
CA ILE A 62 13.29 0.09 -10.25
C ILE A 62 11.88 -0.33 -9.81
N THR A 63 10.91 -0.24 -10.71
CA THR A 63 9.52 -0.63 -10.43
C THR A 63 9.44 -2.09 -9.98
N MET A 64 10.15 -2.98 -10.65
CA MET A 64 10.18 -4.39 -10.28
C MET A 64 10.83 -4.60 -8.91
N LEU A 65 11.96 -3.95 -8.64
CA LEU A 65 12.64 -4.03 -7.34
C LEU A 65 11.70 -3.61 -6.20
N VAL A 66 11.09 -2.44 -6.33
CA VAL A 66 10.15 -1.91 -5.34
C VAL A 66 8.98 -2.87 -5.13
N ASN A 67 8.33 -3.31 -6.22
CA ASN A 67 7.21 -4.26 -6.15
C ASN A 67 7.57 -5.59 -5.48
N LYS A 68 8.81 -6.05 -5.65
CA LYS A 68 9.28 -7.30 -5.03
C LYS A 68 9.66 -7.14 -3.57
N LEU A 69 10.19 -5.99 -3.17
CA LEU A 69 10.69 -5.79 -1.81
C LEU A 69 9.66 -5.15 -0.86
N THR A 70 8.58 -4.58 -1.39
CA THR A 70 7.44 -4.12 -0.59
C THR A 70 6.53 -5.29 -0.19
N THR A 71 5.89 -5.16 0.96
CA THR A 71 4.89 -6.12 1.43
C THR A 71 3.53 -5.43 1.35
N ASN A 72 2.71 -5.90 0.39
CA ASN A 72 1.43 -5.28 0.06
C ASN A 72 0.25 -6.06 0.67
N TYR A 73 0.44 -6.58 1.89
CA TYR A 73 -0.62 -7.30 2.59
C TYR A 73 -1.62 -6.33 3.18
N THR A 74 -2.85 -6.40 2.72
CA THR A 74 -3.96 -5.56 3.15
C THR A 74 -5.28 -6.33 3.08
N TYR A 75 -6.30 -5.88 3.82
CA TYR A 75 -7.66 -6.38 3.79
C TYR A 75 -8.59 -5.31 4.36
N PHE A 76 -9.89 -5.41 4.03
CA PHE A 76 -10.90 -4.49 4.51
C PHE A 76 -11.00 -4.50 6.04
N TYR A 77 -11.12 -3.31 6.64
CA TYR A 77 -11.14 -3.11 8.10
C TYR A 77 -9.89 -3.63 8.82
N ARG A 78 -8.75 -3.68 8.15
CA ARG A 78 -7.48 -3.98 8.82
C ARG A 78 -7.24 -2.93 9.90
N GLU A 79 -6.94 -3.41 11.14
CA GLU A 79 -6.81 -2.55 12.33
C GLU A 79 -8.09 -1.77 12.64
N GLU A 80 -9.18 -2.51 12.78
CA GLU A 80 -10.57 -2.06 12.93
C GLU A 80 -10.75 -0.90 13.92
N SER A 81 -9.97 -0.89 15.01
CA SER A 81 -9.99 0.20 16.01
C SER A 81 -9.71 1.60 15.44
N HIS A 82 -8.98 1.70 14.32
CA HIS A 82 -8.75 2.99 13.65
C HIS A 82 -10.04 3.51 13.00
N PHE A 83 -10.83 2.62 12.41
CA PHE A 83 -12.10 2.97 11.78
C PHE A 83 -13.20 3.23 12.82
N GLU A 84 -13.17 2.52 13.95
CA GLU A 84 -14.02 2.82 15.10
C GLU A 84 -13.71 4.23 15.64
N TYR A 85 -12.43 4.56 15.83
CA TYR A 85 -12.01 5.89 16.26
C TYR A 85 -12.41 7.00 15.25
N LEU A 86 -12.27 6.72 13.96
CA LEU A 86 -12.74 7.61 12.91
C LEU A 86 -14.24 7.87 13.08
N ARG A 87 -15.07 6.83 13.19
CA ARG A 87 -16.53 6.89 13.29
C ARG A 87 -17.03 7.54 14.58
N GLU A 88 -16.42 7.21 15.72
CA GLU A 88 -16.94 7.60 17.03
C GLU A 88 -16.38 8.91 17.57
N VAL A 89 -15.18 9.30 17.11
CA VAL A 89 -14.49 10.46 17.65
C VAL A 89 -14.26 11.54 16.59
N ILE A 90 -13.64 11.18 15.46
CA ILE A 90 -13.24 12.17 14.46
C ILE A 90 -14.45 12.74 13.73
N LEU A 91 -15.29 11.87 13.16
CA LEU A 91 -16.42 12.32 12.35
C LEU A 91 -17.46 13.13 13.14
N PRO A 92 -17.87 12.77 14.37
CA PRO A 92 -18.75 13.60 15.17
C PRO A 92 -18.17 14.99 15.48
N ARG A 93 -16.83 15.06 15.72
CA ARG A 93 -16.17 16.34 15.91
C ARG A 93 -16.17 17.17 14.63
N GLU A 94 -15.82 16.57 13.48
CA GLU A 94 -15.87 17.24 12.19
C GLU A 94 -17.30 17.71 11.86
N GLU A 95 -18.31 16.90 12.10
CA GLU A 95 -19.70 17.27 11.85
C GLU A 95 -20.12 18.51 12.64
N LYS A 96 -19.67 18.63 13.90
CA LYS A 96 -19.98 19.74 14.80
C LYS A 96 -19.18 21.00 14.50
N GLU A 97 -17.88 20.86 14.23
CA GLU A 97 -16.92 21.97 14.22
C GLU A 97 -16.55 22.45 12.82
N ASN A 98 -16.57 21.57 11.83
CA ASN A 98 -16.16 21.87 10.46
C ASN A 98 -17.29 22.55 9.65
N LYS A 99 -17.35 23.86 9.75
CA LYS A 99 -18.37 24.68 9.06
C LYS A 99 -18.19 24.69 7.54
N SER A 100 -16.99 24.40 7.04
CA SER A 100 -16.71 24.37 5.61
C SER A 100 -17.26 23.13 4.91
N LYS A 101 -17.58 22.10 5.67
CA LYS A 101 -18.00 20.79 5.18
C LYS A 101 -17.02 20.20 4.16
N LEU A 102 -15.73 20.55 4.28
CA LEU A 102 -14.63 20.03 3.45
C LEU A 102 -13.82 19.05 4.28
N LEU A 103 -13.74 17.80 3.83
CA LEU A 103 -12.96 16.75 4.45
C LEU A 103 -11.91 16.21 3.49
N ASN A 104 -10.65 16.33 3.87
CA ASN A 104 -9.52 15.79 3.12
C ASN A 104 -8.87 14.67 3.93
N ILE A 105 -8.83 13.47 3.36
CA ILE A 105 -8.26 12.28 3.99
C ILE A 105 -7.13 11.75 3.10
N TRP A 106 -6.07 11.28 3.73
CA TRP A 106 -4.96 10.68 3.03
C TRP A 106 -4.69 9.26 3.55
N SER A 107 -4.86 8.29 2.66
CA SER A 107 -4.43 6.90 2.86
C SER A 107 -3.01 6.73 2.33
N ALA A 108 -2.03 6.73 3.21
CA ALA A 108 -0.61 6.66 2.89
C ALA A 108 -0.13 5.21 2.91
N GLY A 109 0.17 4.63 1.73
CA GLY A 109 0.49 3.22 1.59
C GLY A 109 -0.77 2.36 1.44
N CYS A 110 -1.68 2.80 0.58
CA CYS A 110 -3.02 2.23 0.42
C CYS A 110 -3.06 0.79 -0.15
N SER A 111 -1.92 0.26 -0.59
CA SER A 111 -1.83 -1.05 -1.23
C SER A 111 -2.86 -1.23 -2.35
N SER A 112 -3.63 -2.30 -2.35
CA SER A 112 -4.67 -2.60 -3.34
C SER A 112 -6.02 -1.90 -3.10
N GLY A 113 -6.06 -0.93 -2.18
CA GLY A 113 -7.20 -0.02 -2.03
C GLY A 113 -8.17 -0.35 -0.91
N GLU A 114 -8.01 -1.45 -0.19
CA GLU A 114 -8.93 -1.87 0.85
C GLU A 114 -9.10 -0.81 1.95
N GLU A 115 -8.03 -0.08 2.31
CA GLU A 115 -8.12 1.00 3.31
C GLU A 115 -8.92 2.20 2.82
N PRO A 116 -8.62 2.85 1.68
CA PRO A 116 -9.40 4.00 1.23
C PRO A 116 -10.86 3.65 0.92
N TYR A 117 -11.16 2.44 0.45
CA TYR A 117 -12.54 1.99 0.30
C TYR A 117 -13.22 1.75 1.66
N THR A 118 -12.51 1.21 2.66
CA THR A 118 -13.04 1.11 4.03
C THR A 118 -13.35 2.51 4.59
N ILE A 119 -12.47 3.48 4.38
CA ILE A 119 -12.73 4.88 4.78
C ILE A 119 -14.00 5.40 4.10
N ALA A 120 -14.15 5.15 2.79
CA ALA A 120 -15.34 5.59 2.05
C ALA A 120 -16.63 4.97 2.61
N MET A 121 -16.63 3.67 2.90
CA MET A 121 -17.76 2.97 3.52
C MET A 121 -18.12 3.54 4.90
N VAL A 122 -17.11 3.80 5.75
CA VAL A 122 -17.33 4.41 7.08
C VAL A 122 -17.93 5.81 6.97
N LEU A 123 -17.49 6.60 5.99
CA LEU A 123 -18.02 7.95 5.75
C LEU A 123 -19.47 7.90 5.26
N ASP A 124 -19.77 6.99 4.34
CA ASP A 124 -21.12 6.79 3.80
C ASP A 124 -22.08 6.35 4.90
N ASP A 125 -21.70 5.35 5.72
CA ASP A 125 -22.49 4.87 6.84
C ASP A 125 -22.71 5.96 7.91
N PHE A 126 -21.70 6.78 8.19
CA PHE A 126 -21.80 7.86 9.18
C PHE A 126 -22.71 9.00 8.71
N PHE A 127 -22.47 9.54 7.53
CA PHE A 127 -23.19 10.71 7.03
C PHE A 127 -24.52 10.38 6.35
N LYS A 128 -24.67 9.17 5.81
CA LYS A 128 -25.89 8.72 5.11
C LYS A 128 -26.41 9.77 4.10
N ILE A 129 -27.65 10.14 4.20
CA ILE A 129 -28.27 11.16 3.32
C ILE A 129 -27.53 12.51 3.44
N GLY A 130 -26.90 12.80 4.58
CA GLY A 130 -26.15 14.03 4.83
C GLY A 130 -24.82 14.13 4.07
N ILE A 131 -24.32 13.04 3.48
CA ILE A 131 -23.04 13.01 2.77
C ILE A 131 -22.97 14.03 1.62
N ASN A 132 -24.08 14.28 0.96
CA ASN A 132 -24.19 15.24 -0.13
C ASN A 132 -23.94 16.71 0.28
N GLN A 133 -23.92 17.00 1.59
CA GLN A 133 -23.57 18.32 2.13
C GLN A 133 -22.06 18.49 2.31
N TRP A 134 -21.29 17.39 2.16
CA TRP A 134 -19.86 17.39 2.36
C TRP A 134 -19.10 17.32 1.05
N LYS A 135 -18.01 18.04 0.98
CA LYS A 135 -17.01 17.90 -0.06
C LYS A 135 -15.89 17.02 0.48
N ILE A 136 -15.90 15.75 0.09
CA ILE A 136 -14.98 14.73 0.60
C ILE A 136 -13.95 14.39 -0.48
N HIS A 137 -12.67 14.41 -0.11
CA HIS A 137 -11.56 13.99 -0.94
C HIS A 137 -10.74 12.94 -0.18
N ILE A 138 -10.66 11.75 -0.73
CA ILE A 138 -9.79 10.67 -0.24
C ILE A 138 -8.63 10.54 -1.23
N ASN A 139 -7.43 10.91 -0.80
CA ASN A 139 -6.22 10.72 -1.56
C ASN A 139 -5.57 9.42 -1.12
N ALA A 140 -5.37 8.49 -2.05
CA ALA A 140 -4.74 7.20 -1.80
C ALA A 140 -3.43 7.08 -2.58
N THR A 141 -2.35 6.78 -1.88
CA THR A 141 -1.02 6.66 -2.49
C THR A 141 -0.33 5.37 -2.06
N ASP A 142 0.45 4.80 -2.96
CA ASP A 142 1.35 3.68 -2.67
C ASP A 142 2.59 3.78 -3.57
N ILE A 143 3.69 3.20 -3.13
CA ILE A 143 4.93 3.17 -3.90
C ILE A 143 4.88 2.11 -5.01
N SER A 144 4.01 1.11 -4.89
CA SER A 144 3.85 0.00 -5.83
C SER A 144 2.76 0.31 -6.86
N GLU A 145 3.16 0.65 -8.08
CA GLU A 145 2.24 0.85 -9.21
C GLU A 145 1.33 -0.36 -9.48
N LYS A 146 1.83 -1.57 -9.21
CA LYS A 146 1.06 -2.79 -9.38
C LYS A 146 -0.17 -2.83 -8.49
N VAL A 147 -0.05 -2.42 -7.22
CA VAL A 147 -1.19 -2.43 -6.29
C VAL A 147 -2.09 -1.22 -6.52
N LEU A 148 -1.53 -0.08 -6.93
CA LEU A 148 -2.32 1.08 -7.32
C LEU A 148 -3.24 0.80 -8.51
N SER A 149 -2.79 -0.01 -9.50
CA SER A 149 -3.67 -0.44 -10.60
C SER A 149 -4.89 -1.20 -10.08
N LYS A 150 -4.70 -2.13 -9.14
CA LYS A 150 -5.80 -2.87 -8.50
C LYS A 150 -6.73 -1.94 -7.71
N ALA A 151 -6.13 -1.01 -6.95
CA ALA A 151 -6.91 -0.02 -6.20
C ALA A 151 -7.80 0.83 -7.12
N ARG A 152 -7.29 1.22 -8.29
CA ARG A 152 -8.05 1.99 -9.30
C ARG A 152 -9.15 1.17 -9.98
N GLU A 153 -8.92 -0.14 -10.19
CA GLU A 153 -9.94 -1.04 -10.73
C GLU A 153 -11.12 -1.18 -9.76
N GLY A 154 -10.87 -1.17 -8.44
CA GLY A 154 -11.91 -1.27 -7.42
C GLY A 154 -12.65 -2.60 -7.42
N ILE A 155 -12.09 -3.66 -8.03
CA ILE A 155 -12.72 -4.98 -8.16
C ILE A 155 -12.11 -5.94 -7.15
N TYR A 156 -12.93 -6.47 -6.27
CA TYR A 156 -12.51 -7.36 -5.19
C TYR A 156 -13.21 -8.71 -5.27
N SER A 157 -12.49 -9.77 -4.87
CA SER A 157 -13.04 -11.12 -4.86
C SER A 157 -14.07 -11.29 -3.72
N GLN A 158 -15.02 -12.21 -3.90
CA GLN A 158 -15.97 -12.56 -2.84
C GLN A 158 -15.28 -13.00 -1.54
N GLU A 159 -14.13 -13.63 -1.62
CA GLU A 159 -13.33 -14.02 -0.44
C GLU A 159 -12.77 -12.81 0.30
N SER A 160 -12.29 -11.79 -0.42
CA SER A 160 -11.74 -10.57 0.20
C SER A 160 -12.81 -9.74 0.92
N ILE A 161 -14.04 -9.75 0.45
CA ILE A 161 -15.17 -9.02 1.04
C ILE A 161 -16.01 -9.85 2.01
N LYS A 162 -15.65 -11.12 2.23
CA LYS A 162 -16.45 -12.05 3.04
C LYS A 162 -16.77 -11.54 4.47
N LYS A 163 -15.85 -10.79 5.06
CA LYS A 163 -15.98 -10.23 6.41
C LYS A 163 -16.76 -8.92 6.46
N LEU A 164 -17.04 -8.31 5.32
CA LEU A 164 -17.83 -7.08 5.28
C LEU A 164 -19.28 -7.36 5.68
N PRO A 165 -19.96 -6.42 6.35
CA PRO A 165 -21.41 -6.45 6.53
C PRO A 165 -22.13 -6.56 5.18
N ASP A 166 -23.29 -7.22 5.15
CA ASP A 166 -24.02 -7.42 3.89
C ASP A 166 -24.48 -6.10 3.26
N SER A 167 -24.71 -5.07 4.07
CA SER A 167 -25.02 -3.72 3.61
C SER A 167 -23.88 -3.06 2.82
N GLU A 168 -22.63 -3.41 3.12
CA GLU A 168 -21.43 -2.87 2.47
C GLU A 168 -20.97 -3.69 1.27
N LYS A 169 -21.55 -4.87 1.04
CA LYS A 169 -21.25 -5.73 -0.11
C LYS A 169 -22.01 -5.35 -1.39
N GLN A 170 -22.93 -4.40 -1.31
CA GLN A 170 -23.81 -3.99 -2.40
C GLN A 170 -23.46 -2.64 -3.03
N ILE A 171 -22.26 -2.13 -2.73
CA ILE A 171 -21.76 -0.85 -3.26
C ILE A 171 -21.11 -1.05 -4.62
#